data_10c9b8504d0034f576c7cf70ca1e5d25
#
_entry.id   10c9b8504d0034f576c7cf70ca1e5d25
#
_cell.length_a   1.000
_cell.length_b   1.000
_cell.length_c   1.000
_cell.angle_alpha   90.00
_cell.angle_beta   90.00
_cell.angle_gamma   90.00
#
_symmetry.space_group_name_H-M   'P 1'
#
loop_
_entity.id
_entity.type
_entity.pdbx_description
1 polymer ?
#
loop_
_entity_poly.entity_id
_entity_poly.type
_entity_poly.pdbx_seq_one_letter_code
_entity_poly.pdbx_strand_id
1 'polypeptide(L)'
;MFKFLNIAVIGLALLSGGHRISSVENSGNWVYMYDDQGRRYKSLSAASVGEVKGFSADFFVSRNGNWFYLYDSEGRRYKSLSYSSVGDVTGVSASTFTSRHGNWIYTWDRDGKRIHSRPAR
;
A
#
# COMPACT_ATOMS: atom_id res chain seq x y z
N MET A 1 28.50 -18.57 -19.67
CA MET A 1 27.73 -18.41 -19.50
C MET A 1 26.86 -18.34 -19.18
N PHE A 2 26.29 -18.15 -19.08
CA PHE A 2 25.30 -18.02 -18.84
C PHE A 2 24.84 -17.45 -18.35
N LYS A 3 25.10 -17.25 -18.13
CA LYS A 3 24.67 -16.29 -17.65
C LYS A 3 23.53 -15.82 -18.27
N PHE A 4 23.16 -15.91 -19.30
CA PHE A 4 22.08 -15.45 -19.85
C PHE A 4 20.89 -16.15 -19.49
N LEU A 5 20.97 -17.24 -18.98
CA LEU A 5 19.92 -17.87 -18.48
C LEU A 5 19.30 -17.16 -17.43
N ASN A 6 20.08 -16.63 -16.58
CA ASN A 6 19.65 -15.88 -15.48
C ASN A 6 18.94 -14.68 -15.90
N ILE A 7 19.31 -14.12 -16.97
CA ILE A 7 18.69 -12.96 -17.45
C ILE A 7 17.26 -13.17 -17.73
N ALA A 8 16.92 -14.30 -18.26
CA ALA A 8 15.57 -14.57 -18.57
C ALA A 8 14.75 -14.65 -17.30
N VAL A 9 15.31 -15.23 -16.30
CA VAL A 9 14.59 -15.36 -15.05
C VAL A 9 14.41 -14.02 -14.42
N ILE A 10 15.40 -13.19 -14.51
CA ILE A 10 15.29 -11.88 -13.96
C ILE A 10 14.24 -11.10 -14.68
N GLY A 11 14.15 -11.25 -15.95
CA GLY A 11 13.14 -10.59 -16.71
C GLY A 11 11.75 -10.94 -16.21
N LEU A 12 11.57 -12.20 -15.87
CA LEU A 12 10.31 -12.62 -15.37
C LEU A 12 10.01 -11.97 -14.03
N ALA A 13 10.98 -11.88 -13.18
CA ALA A 13 10.79 -11.27 -11.90
C ALA A 13 10.41 -9.81 -12.08
N LEU A 14 10.99 -9.14 -13.03
CA LEU A 14 10.65 -7.77 -13.27
C LEU A 14 9.23 -7.64 -13.75
N LEU A 15 8.79 -8.56 -14.57
CA LEU A 15 7.44 -8.52 -15.05
C LEU A 15 6.46 -8.72 -13.91
N SER A 16 6.84 -9.41 -12.88
CA SER A 16 5.95 -9.62 -11.77
C SER A 16 6.03 -8.49 -10.73
N GLY A 17 6.73 -7.41 -11.09
CA GLY A 17 6.72 -6.26 -10.21
C GLY A 17 7.87 -6.13 -9.26
N GLY A 18 8.66 -7.12 -9.15
CA GLY A 18 9.89 -7.07 -8.41
C GLY A 18 9.79 -7.22 -6.91
N HIS A 19 9.20 -6.29 -6.20
CA HIS A 19 9.24 -6.31 -4.74
C HIS A 19 7.92 -6.73 -4.11
N ARG A 20 8.06 -7.37 -2.97
CA ARG A 20 6.91 -7.65 -2.10
C ARG A 20 7.18 -6.91 -0.81
N ILE A 21 6.18 -6.20 -0.33
CA ILE A 21 6.29 -5.41 0.89
C ILE A 21 6.24 -6.33 2.09
N SER A 22 7.22 -6.21 2.96
CA SER A 22 7.18 -6.87 4.25
C SER A 22 6.85 -5.86 5.34
N SER A 23 7.22 -4.60 5.14
CA SER A 23 6.96 -3.56 6.13
C SER A 23 7.02 -2.19 5.47
N VAL A 24 6.21 -1.27 5.95
CA VAL A 24 6.27 0.13 5.55
C VAL A 24 6.22 0.93 6.84
N GLU A 25 7.23 1.76 7.07
CA GLU A 25 7.38 2.45 8.35
C GLU A 25 7.60 3.93 8.20
N ASN A 26 6.89 4.69 9.01
CA ASN A 26 7.18 6.12 9.15
C ASN A 26 8.38 6.27 10.09
N SER A 27 9.35 7.05 9.68
CA SER A 27 10.52 7.33 10.50
C SER A 27 10.99 8.76 10.22
N GLY A 28 10.64 9.67 11.10
CA GLY A 28 10.99 11.08 10.92
C GLY A 28 10.42 11.65 9.64
N ASN A 29 11.29 12.13 8.78
CA ASN A 29 10.87 12.74 7.51
C ASN A 29 10.74 11.74 6.38
N TRP A 30 10.84 10.45 6.68
CA TRP A 30 10.86 9.42 5.66
C TRP A 30 9.85 8.33 5.92
N VAL A 31 9.44 7.68 4.84
CA VAL A 31 8.66 6.45 4.90
C VAL A 31 9.52 5.40 4.21
N TYR A 32 9.85 4.35 4.91
CA TYR A 32 10.74 3.31 4.40
C TYR A 32 9.96 2.05 4.05
N MET A 33 10.27 1.46 2.91
CA MET A 33 9.67 0.21 2.49
C MET A 33 10.72 -0.88 2.54
N TYR A 34 10.35 -2.03 3.13
CA TYR A 34 11.23 -3.17 3.29
C TYR A 34 10.66 -4.38 2.57
N ASP A 35 11.53 -5.17 1.97
CA ASP A 35 11.11 -6.36 1.22
C ASP A 35 11.08 -7.58 2.13
N ASP A 36 10.76 -8.74 1.58
CA ASP A 36 10.63 -9.97 2.35
C ASP A 36 11.98 -10.57 2.75
N GLN A 37 13.08 -9.93 2.35
CA GLN A 37 14.41 -10.26 2.85
C GLN A 37 14.80 -9.34 3.99
N GLY A 38 13.90 -8.43 4.39
CA GLY A 38 14.19 -7.47 5.45
C GLY A 38 15.03 -6.30 5.01
N ARG A 39 15.21 -6.11 3.71
CA ARG A 39 16.05 -5.03 3.19
C ARG A 39 15.19 -3.83 2.82
N ARG A 40 15.69 -2.66 3.19
CA ARG A 40 15.03 -1.43 2.78
C ARG A 40 15.32 -1.21 1.29
N TYR A 41 14.28 -1.10 0.50
CA TYR A 41 14.46 -0.92 -0.93
C TYR A 41 13.90 0.39 -1.46
N LYS A 42 13.18 1.14 -0.61
CA LYS A 42 12.61 2.40 -1.06
C LYS A 42 12.46 3.36 0.09
N SER A 43 12.76 4.62 -0.16
CA SER A 43 12.56 5.70 0.80
C SER A 43 11.69 6.75 0.14
N LEU A 44 10.63 7.15 0.80
CA LEU A 44 9.70 8.15 0.29
C LEU A 44 9.62 9.29 1.29
N SER A 45 9.28 10.47 0.81
CA SER A 45 9.12 11.63 1.67
C SER A 45 7.87 11.48 2.52
N ALA A 46 8.00 11.61 3.83
CA ALA A 46 6.85 11.57 4.72
C ALA A 46 5.90 12.72 4.47
N ALA A 47 6.43 13.86 4.00
CA ALA A 47 5.58 14.99 3.69
C ALA A 47 4.62 14.67 2.53
N SER A 48 5.05 13.84 1.60
CA SER A 48 4.20 13.45 0.48
C SER A 48 3.29 12.28 0.83
N VAL A 49 3.81 11.31 1.54
CA VAL A 49 3.04 10.10 1.85
C VAL A 49 2.04 10.33 2.99
N GLY A 50 2.48 11.01 4.02
CA GLY A 50 1.68 11.14 5.22
C GLY A 50 1.88 9.96 6.15
N GLU A 51 0.87 9.64 6.92
CA GLU A 51 0.94 8.58 7.89
C GLU A 51 0.51 7.25 7.27
N VAL A 52 1.35 6.23 7.39
CA VAL A 52 1.02 4.90 6.87
C VAL A 52 -0.04 4.29 7.79
N LYS A 53 -1.14 3.85 7.20
CA LYS A 53 -2.25 3.28 7.96
C LYS A 53 -2.23 1.75 7.93
N GLY A 54 -1.53 1.16 7.00
CA GLY A 54 -1.42 -0.29 6.90
C GLY A 54 -0.85 -0.71 5.56
N PHE A 55 -0.46 -1.96 5.47
CA PHE A 55 0.16 -2.47 4.25
C PHE A 55 -0.14 -3.96 4.07
N SER A 56 0.02 -4.40 2.83
CA SER A 56 0.03 -5.81 2.51
C SER A 56 1.25 -6.05 1.62
N ALA A 57 1.40 -7.23 1.07
CA ALA A 57 2.55 -7.51 0.21
C ALA A 57 2.54 -6.69 -1.08
N ASP A 58 1.37 -6.25 -1.51
CA ASP A 58 1.20 -5.62 -2.82
C ASP A 58 0.94 -4.13 -2.80
N PHE A 59 0.52 -3.58 -1.69
CA PHE A 59 0.17 -2.15 -1.63
C PHE A 59 0.17 -1.65 -0.19
N PHE A 60 0.17 -0.32 -0.04
CA PHE A 60 -0.05 0.25 1.28
C PHE A 60 -0.97 1.46 1.17
N VAL A 61 -1.56 1.81 2.31
CA VAL A 61 -2.49 2.92 2.42
C VAL A 61 -1.90 3.94 3.38
N SER A 62 -1.89 5.20 2.99
CA SER A 62 -1.46 6.28 3.86
C SER A 62 -2.51 7.36 3.92
N ARG A 63 -2.43 8.18 4.95
CA ARG A 63 -3.31 9.34 5.08
C ARG A 63 -2.47 10.61 5.16
N ASN A 64 -2.82 11.58 4.32
CA ASN A 64 -2.18 12.88 4.34
C ASN A 64 -3.28 13.94 4.33
N GLY A 65 -3.57 14.50 5.51
CA GLY A 65 -4.65 15.47 5.63
C GLY A 65 -5.99 14.82 5.37
N ASN A 66 -6.70 15.34 4.39
CA ASN A 66 -8.04 14.85 4.05
C ASN A 66 -8.03 13.82 2.93
N TRP A 67 -6.86 13.27 2.64
CA TRP A 67 -6.71 12.31 1.56
C TRP A 67 -6.10 11.02 2.02
N PHE A 68 -6.59 9.92 1.47
CA PHE A 68 -5.93 8.62 1.57
C PHE A 68 -5.26 8.36 0.24
N TYR A 69 -4.05 7.84 0.29
CA TYR A 69 -3.29 7.50 -0.91
C TYR A 69 -3.00 6.02 -0.93
N LEU A 70 -3.13 5.42 -2.09
CA LEU A 70 -2.78 4.02 -2.29
C LEU A 70 -1.49 3.99 -3.10
N TYR A 71 -0.52 3.24 -2.59
CA TYR A 71 0.79 3.08 -3.22
C TYR A 71 1.02 1.62 -3.54
N ASP A 72 1.65 1.36 -4.68
CA ASP A 72 1.97 -0.02 -5.05
C ASP A 72 3.27 -0.47 -4.37
N SER A 73 3.68 -1.72 -4.63
CA SER A 73 4.85 -2.28 -3.99
C SER A 73 6.15 -1.62 -4.42
N GLU A 74 6.14 -0.84 -5.48
CA GLU A 74 7.31 -0.10 -5.91
C GLU A 74 7.33 1.33 -5.37
N GLY A 75 6.35 1.69 -4.53
CA GLY A 75 6.30 3.01 -3.91
C GLY A 75 5.69 4.08 -4.80
N ARG A 76 4.92 3.69 -5.80
CA ARG A 76 4.25 4.66 -6.67
C ARG A 76 2.81 4.84 -6.25
N ARG A 77 2.41 6.10 -6.09
CA ARG A 77 1.04 6.41 -5.75
C ARG A 77 0.18 6.26 -6.99
N TYR A 78 -0.89 5.48 -6.88
CA TYR A 78 -1.74 5.23 -8.03
C TYR A 78 -3.20 5.63 -7.81
N LYS A 79 -3.57 6.00 -6.57
CA LYS A 79 -4.96 6.36 -6.31
C LYS A 79 -5.05 7.28 -5.11
N SER A 80 -5.99 8.21 -5.18
CA SER A 80 -6.29 9.12 -4.08
C SER A 80 -7.77 9.03 -3.78
N LEU A 81 -8.11 8.93 -2.50
CA LEU A 81 -9.50 8.86 -2.06
C LEU A 81 -9.70 9.90 -0.96
N SER A 82 -10.86 10.53 -0.93
CA SER A 82 -11.09 11.56 0.07
C SER A 82 -11.48 10.93 1.41
N TYR A 83 -11.04 11.56 2.48
CA TYR A 83 -11.40 11.12 3.81
C TYR A 83 -12.93 11.14 3.98
N SER A 84 -13.60 12.11 3.40
CA SER A 84 -15.05 12.22 3.55
C SER A 84 -15.79 11.03 2.93
N SER A 85 -15.19 10.35 1.97
CA SER A 85 -15.78 9.17 1.38
C SER A 85 -15.40 7.89 2.12
N VAL A 86 -14.15 7.83 2.59
CA VAL A 86 -13.61 6.60 3.17
C VAL A 86 -13.88 6.51 4.67
N GLY A 87 -13.69 7.59 5.39
CA GLY A 87 -13.71 7.55 6.85
C GLY A 87 -12.36 7.11 7.38
N ASP A 88 -12.34 6.47 8.54
CA ASP A 88 -11.09 6.05 9.17
C ASP A 88 -10.71 4.65 8.72
N VAL A 89 -9.53 4.50 8.16
CA VAL A 89 -9.02 3.20 7.75
C VAL A 89 -8.69 2.40 9.01
N THR A 90 -9.22 1.20 9.11
CA THR A 90 -9.07 0.35 10.28
C THR A 90 -8.17 -0.84 10.05
N GLY A 91 -7.89 -1.20 8.83
CA GLY A 91 -7.00 -2.31 8.55
C GLY A 91 -6.75 -2.51 7.09
N VAL A 92 -5.63 -3.15 6.76
CA VAL A 92 -5.26 -3.49 5.40
C VAL A 92 -4.96 -4.98 5.38
N SER A 93 -5.46 -5.65 4.37
CA SER A 93 -5.29 -7.09 4.21
C SER A 93 -4.73 -7.35 2.81
N ALA A 94 -4.67 -8.59 2.39
CA ALA A 94 -3.98 -8.95 1.15
C ALA A 94 -4.32 -8.08 -0.06
N SER A 95 -5.61 -7.95 -0.36
CA SER A 95 -6.02 -7.18 -1.53
C SER A 95 -7.14 -6.19 -1.21
N THR A 96 -7.39 -5.95 0.08
CA THR A 96 -8.47 -5.06 0.50
C THR A 96 -8.03 -4.22 1.68
N PHE A 97 -8.78 -3.17 1.94
CA PHE A 97 -8.66 -2.46 3.20
C PHE A 97 -10.06 -2.12 3.70
N THR A 98 -10.18 -1.92 5.00
CA THR A 98 -11.46 -1.61 5.61
C THR A 98 -11.41 -0.24 6.23
N SER A 99 -12.57 0.39 6.29
CA SER A 99 -12.68 1.70 6.93
C SER A 99 -13.99 1.78 7.69
N ARG A 100 -14.03 2.69 8.63
CA ARG A 100 -15.27 2.98 9.37
C ARG A 100 -15.68 4.40 9.08
N HIS A 101 -16.92 4.54 8.61
CA HIS A 101 -17.47 5.85 8.28
C HIS A 101 -18.81 5.96 9.01
N GLY A 102 -18.84 6.67 10.13
CA GLY A 102 -20.02 6.75 10.95
C GLY A 102 -20.41 5.39 11.48
N ASN A 103 -21.61 4.96 11.16
CA ASN A 103 -22.12 3.66 11.61
C ASN A 103 -21.94 2.57 10.57
N TRP A 104 -21.09 2.80 9.59
CA TRP A 104 -20.85 1.83 8.53
C TRP A 104 -19.42 1.37 8.50
N ILE A 105 -19.23 0.11 8.12
CA ILE A 105 -17.92 -0.45 7.85
C ILE A 105 -17.88 -0.76 6.38
N TYR A 106 -16.89 -0.19 5.70
CA TYR A 106 -16.71 -0.38 4.27
C TYR A 106 -15.50 -1.24 4.00
N THR A 107 -15.59 -2.09 2.99
CA THR A 107 -14.44 -2.83 2.48
C THR A 107 -14.15 -2.30 1.09
N TRP A 108 -12.89 -2.01 0.83
CA TRP A 108 -12.41 -1.44 -0.42
C TRP A 108 -11.41 -2.40 -1.03
N ASP A 109 -11.42 -2.54 -2.36
CA ASP A 109 -10.37 -3.31 -2.99
C ASP A 109 -9.13 -2.44 -3.16
N ARG A 110 -8.03 -3.03 -3.62
CA ARG A 110 -6.79 -2.29 -3.71
C ARG A 110 -6.79 -1.27 -4.86
N ASP A 111 -7.80 -1.32 -5.73
CA ASP A 111 -7.95 -0.31 -6.75
C ASP A 111 -8.71 0.91 -6.24
N GLY A 112 -9.14 0.87 -4.99
CA GLY A 112 -9.84 1.99 -4.38
C GLY A 112 -11.34 1.99 -4.64
N LYS A 113 -11.90 0.82 -4.95
CA LYS A 113 -13.32 0.70 -5.20
C LYS A 113 -13.99 0.06 -3.99
N ARG A 114 -15.08 0.65 -3.51
CA ARG A 114 -15.80 0.06 -2.39
C ARG A 114 -16.56 -1.15 -2.89
N ILE A 115 -16.31 -2.30 -2.28
CA ILE A 115 -16.90 -3.56 -2.71
C ILE A 115 -17.90 -4.13 -1.71
N HIS A 116 -17.93 -3.61 -0.50
CA HIS A 116 -18.85 -4.12 0.51
C HIS A 116 -19.12 -3.05 1.56
N SER A 117 -20.31 -3.06 2.13
CA SER A 117 -20.63 -2.21 3.26
C SER A 117 -21.57 -2.95 4.20
N ARG A 118 -21.39 -2.73 5.49
CA ARG A 118 -22.25 -3.32 6.50
C ARG A 118 -22.35 -2.38 7.69
N PRO A 119 -23.42 -2.50 8.48
CA PRO A 119 -23.53 -1.69 9.69
C PRO A 119 -22.40 -2.02 10.65
N ALA A 120 -21.97 -1.04 11.42
CA ALA A 120 -20.91 -1.22 12.39
C ALA A 120 -21.33 -2.07 13.58
N ARG A 121 -22.61 -2.37 13.74
CA ARG A 121 -23.07 -3.27 14.81
C ARG A 121 -24.19 -4.16 14.37
#